data_4e0ea64625cf2d7103d3b76a9ef83680
#
_entry.id   4e0ea64625cf2d7103d3b76a9ef83680
#
_cell.length_a   1.000
_cell.length_b   1.000
_cell.length_c   1.000
_cell.angle_alpha   90.00
_cell.angle_beta   90.00
_cell.angle_gamma   90.00
#
_symmetry.space_group_name_H-M   'P 1'
#
loop_
_entity.id
_entity.type
_entity.pdbx_description
1 polymer ?
#
loop_
_entity_poly.entity_id
_entity_poly.type
_entity_poly.pdbx_seq_one_letter_code
_entity_poly.pdbx_strand_id
1 'polypeptide(L)'
;MNKKRAAYLIITFFSCVSYANANNKTDQKDVNTLVPDDPFFTHSHMTLSLKNLWKYLKEENENPKEVHNAWGQGIEVGYQSGYFSDLIGIDANYYGAINLGASDYFNSRGVLYNSGTGNRKENARGFSKLGQRNIKIKHKLVDMQFEARWGWQTIKNFGVISNSTRLSPTTYSGWTGSLNYDALTLRGAYIDSSMARSSPNKTRFQSNAGSYINHIFSGDISWKNDLLNMQYAYGESENYLRRHIIFANLTPTEKVKIGMQLYGTYALDGYKSMPISKRYFDKSARHYAIDATWTREILSSKWGIGYTEAKKENEIGFYPRHMSKNSRGTFISMAYAGDDYLRDGELVLSNISDYMLEPDLAVGVAGNIAQFNYKGHHIRTGEINIFTRWLPSHPKLKGLSVWTMFGPGWSYKSRNKTPLLNNHGHSIRTQTFSSEIALEYRFSMF
;
A
#
# COMPACT_ATOMS: atom_id res chain seq x y z
N MET A 1 -8.89 4.58 -30.35
CA MET A 1 -8.52 3.16 -30.38
C MET A 1 -9.75 2.34 -30.03
N ASN A 2 -10.21 1.51 -30.92
CA ASN A 2 -11.54 0.85 -30.86
C ASN A 2 -11.60 -0.12 -29.66
N LYS A 3 -12.67 -0.05 -28.85
CA LYS A 3 -12.92 -0.93 -27.69
C LYS A 3 -12.80 -2.43 -28.02
N LYS A 4 -13.03 -2.83 -29.25
CA LYS A 4 -12.86 -4.20 -29.76
C LYS A 4 -11.39 -4.66 -29.80
N ARG A 5 -10.41 -3.77 -30.01
CA ARG A 5 -8.99 -4.14 -30.07
C ARG A 5 -8.40 -4.40 -28.67
N ALA A 6 -8.90 -3.73 -27.62
CA ALA A 6 -8.45 -3.97 -26.26
C ALA A 6 -8.90 -5.34 -25.73
N ALA A 7 -10.12 -5.78 -26.08
CA ALA A 7 -10.62 -7.10 -25.70
C ALA A 7 -9.82 -8.24 -26.38
N TYR A 8 -9.43 -8.05 -27.63
CA TYR A 8 -8.60 -9.02 -28.37
C TYR A 8 -7.18 -9.15 -27.78
N LEU A 9 -6.61 -8.06 -27.27
CA LEU A 9 -5.27 -8.09 -26.69
C LEU A 9 -5.24 -8.90 -25.37
N ILE A 10 -6.31 -8.84 -24.57
CA ILE A 10 -6.46 -9.61 -23.33
C ILE A 10 -6.61 -11.10 -23.63
N ILE A 11 -7.40 -11.46 -24.62
CA ILE A 11 -7.64 -12.86 -25.01
C ILE A 11 -6.40 -13.48 -25.64
N THR A 12 -5.66 -12.73 -26.47
CA THR A 12 -4.45 -13.23 -27.15
C THR A 12 -3.30 -13.46 -26.17
N PHE A 13 -3.21 -12.67 -25.07
CA PHE A 13 -2.19 -12.86 -24.03
C PHE A 13 -2.45 -14.15 -23.22
N PHE A 14 -3.72 -14.47 -22.95
CA PHE A 14 -4.09 -15.72 -22.24
C PHE A 14 -3.78 -16.96 -23.08
N SER A 15 -3.93 -16.91 -24.41
CA SER A 15 -3.62 -18.04 -25.30
C SER A 15 -2.11 -18.30 -25.42
N CYS A 16 -1.27 -17.26 -25.39
CA CYS A 16 0.20 -17.43 -25.40
C CYS A 16 0.75 -18.06 -24.11
N VAL A 17 0.17 -17.71 -22.95
CA VAL A 17 0.60 -18.27 -21.67
C VAL A 17 0.21 -19.74 -21.51
N SER A 18 -0.93 -20.14 -22.10
CA SER A 18 -1.36 -21.56 -22.11
C SER A 18 -0.46 -22.44 -22.98
N TYR A 19 0.17 -21.89 -24.01
CA TYR A 19 1.12 -22.62 -24.87
C TYR A 19 2.50 -22.82 -24.21
N ALA A 20 2.96 -21.84 -23.42
CA ALA A 20 4.25 -21.97 -22.72
C ALA A 20 4.25 -23.08 -21.65
N ASN A 21 3.09 -23.36 -21.02
CA ASN A 21 2.96 -24.40 -20.02
C ASN A 21 2.76 -25.82 -20.61
N ALA A 22 2.42 -25.96 -21.89
CA ALA A 22 2.16 -27.26 -22.50
C ALA A 22 3.43 -27.98 -23.03
N ASN A 23 4.51 -27.22 -23.28
CA ASN A 23 5.74 -27.77 -23.89
C ASN A 23 6.89 -28.07 -22.94
N ASN A 24 6.73 -27.84 -21.62
CA ASN A 24 7.84 -28.00 -20.66
C ASN A 24 7.95 -29.40 -20.04
N LYS A 25 7.53 -30.46 -20.72
CA LYS A 25 7.71 -31.82 -20.20
C LYS A 25 8.90 -32.62 -20.78
N THR A 26 9.66 -32.08 -21.71
CA THR A 26 10.66 -32.90 -22.42
C THR A 26 12.13 -32.49 -22.30
N ASP A 27 12.50 -31.31 -21.74
CA ASP A 27 13.90 -30.86 -21.74
C ASP A 27 14.48 -30.44 -20.39
N GLN A 28 14.03 -31.06 -19.28
CA GLN A 28 14.63 -30.76 -17.96
C GLN A 28 16.04 -31.38 -17.73
N LYS A 29 16.55 -32.18 -18.64
CA LYS A 29 17.86 -32.83 -18.44
C LYS A 29 19.07 -32.02 -18.91
N ASP A 30 18.92 -31.12 -19.86
CA ASP A 30 20.09 -30.44 -20.46
C ASP A 30 20.40 -29.04 -19.90
N VAL A 31 19.46 -28.44 -19.16
CA VAL A 31 19.70 -27.12 -18.54
C VAL A 31 20.48 -27.23 -17.23
N ASN A 32 20.44 -28.38 -16.55
CA ASN A 32 21.14 -28.59 -15.27
C ASN A 32 22.67 -28.67 -15.37
N THR A 33 23.23 -28.77 -16.56
CA THR A 33 24.70 -28.86 -16.76
C THR A 33 25.41 -27.51 -16.83
N LEU A 34 24.66 -26.39 -16.90
CA LEU A 34 25.23 -25.05 -17.02
C LEU A 34 25.14 -24.22 -15.73
N VAL A 35 24.39 -24.68 -14.72
CA VAL A 35 24.25 -23.96 -13.45
C VAL A 35 25.24 -24.57 -12.46
N PRO A 36 26.17 -23.79 -11.89
CA PRO A 36 27.06 -24.26 -10.84
C PRO A 36 26.26 -24.81 -9.66
N ASP A 37 26.75 -25.85 -9.00
CA ASP A 37 26.14 -26.46 -7.79
C ASP A 37 26.15 -25.53 -6.55
N ASP A 38 26.57 -24.29 -6.72
CA ASP A 38 26.59 -23.27 -5.66
C ASP A 38 25.17 -22.89 -5.24
N PRO A 39 24.86 -22.84 -3.94
CA PRO A 39 23.58 -22.40 -3.41
C PRO A 39 23.10 -21.04 -3.91
N PHE A 40 24.02 -20.18 -4.32
CA PHE A 40 23.69 -18.90 -4.94
C PHE A 40 22.82 -19.06 -6.20
N PHE A 41 23.11 -20.08 -7.04
CA PHE A 41 22.35 -20.35 -8.26
C PHE A 41 21.21 -21.36 -8.03
N THR A 42 21.48 -22.44 -7.32
CA THR A 42 20.51 -23.54 -7.14
C THR A 42 19.30 -23.15 -6.29
N HIS A 43 19.45 -22.16 -5.40
CA HIS A 43 18.36 -21.57 -4.63
C HIS A 43 17.88 -20.21 -5.19
N SER A 44 18.20 -19.92 -6.45
CA SER A 44 17.66 -18.74 -7.12
C SER A 44 16.22 -18.96 -7.55
N HIS A 45 15.47 -17.87 -7.55
CA HIS A 45 14.07 -17.86 -7.99
C HIS A 45 13.84 -16.72 -8.96
N MET A 46 13.19 -17.02 -10.06
CA MET A 46 12.72 -16.01 -11.00
C MET A 46 11.19 -16.03 -11.08
N THR A 47 10.58 -14.87 -10.93
CA THR A 47 9.14 -14.71 -10.95
C THR A 47 8.70 -13.75 -12.05
N LEU A 48 7.55 -14.04 -12.66
CA LEU A 48 6.85 -13.12 -13.55
C LEU A 48 5.48 -12.84 -12.95
N SER A 49 5.09 -11.56 -12.88
CA SER A 49 3.74 -11.14 -12.52
C SER A 49 3.16 -10.22 -13.59
N LEU A 50 1.94 -10.51 -13.98
CA LEU A 50 1.14 -9.70 -14.89
C LEU A 50 -0.04 -9.16 -14.09
N LYS A 51 -0.23 -7.84 -14.06
CA LYS A 51 -1.27 -7.20 -13.28
C LYS A 51 -2.06 -6.20 -14.10
N ASN A 52 -3.33 -6.45 -14.28
CA ASN A 52 -4.28 -5.49 -14.84
C ASN A 52 -4.98 -4.77 -13.68
N LEU A 53 -4.98 -3.44 -13.71
CA LEU A 53 -5.60 -2.63 -12.67
C LEU A 53 -6.35 -1.46 -13.27
N TRP A 54 -7.65 -1.42 -12.98
CA TRP A 54 -8.53 -0.31 -13.28
C TRP A 54 -9.05 0.31 -11.99
N LYS A 55 -8.92 1.65 -11.88
CA LYS A 55 -9.44 2.43 -10.76
C LYS A 55 -10.27 3.58 -11.25
N TYR A 56 -11.45 3.72 -10.68
CA TYR A 56 -12.43 4.73 -11.01
C TYR A 56 -12.90 5.44 -9.75
N LEU A 57 -13.04 6.77 -9.82
CA LEU A 57 -13.70 7.58 -8.81
C LEU A 57 -14.49 8.68 -9.52
N LYS A 58 -15.77 8.78 -9.25
CA LYS A 58 -16.64 9.87 -9.66
C LYS A 58 -16.99 10.70 -8.44
N GLU A 59 -16.81 12.02 -8.54
CA GLU A 59 -17.17 12.99 -7.52
C GLU A 59 -18.23 13.93 -8.11
N GLU A 60 -19.45 13.91 -7.55
CA GLU A 60 -20.61 14.52 -8.21
C GLU A 60 -20.83 16.00 -7.90
N ASN A 61 -20.28 16.52 -6.80
CA ASN A 61 -20.50 17.89 -6.37
C ASN A 61 -19.39 18.84 -6.83
N GLU A 62 -18.46 18.35 -7.64
CA GLU A 62 -17.51 19.21 -8.33
C GLU A 62 -18.15 19.77 -9.63
N ASN A 63 -17.88 21.02 -9.94
CA ASN A 63 -18.33 21.64 -11.18
C ASN A 63 -17.11 22.13 -11.98
N PRO A 64 -16.73 21.50 -13.09
CA PRO A 64 -17.37 20.31 -13.70
C PRO A 64 -17.17 19.04 -12.86
N LYS A 65 -18.07 18.06 -13.02
CA LYS A 65 -17.97 16.74 -12.38
C LYS A 65 -16.62 16.10 -12.66
N GLU A 66 -15.90 15.76 -11.59
CA GLU A 66 -14.59 15.13 -11.72
C GLU A 66 -14.72 13.61 -11.81
N VAL A 67 -14.30 13.06 -12.94
CA VAL A 67 -14.18 11.61 -13.13
C VAL A 67 -12.72 11.24 -13.25
N HIS A 68 -12.20 10.61 -12.20
CA HIS A 68 -10.83 10.12 -12.15
C HIS A 68 -10.80 8.65 -12.57
N ASN A 69 -10.26 8.37 -13.72
CA ASN A 69 -10.10 7.02 -14.25
C ASN A 69 -8.64 6.78 -14.63
N ALA A 70 -8.09 5.65 -14.16
CA ALA A 70 -6.77 5.19 -14.54
C ALA A 70 -6.80 3.68 -14.72
N TRP A 71 -6.45 3.21 -15.90
CA TRP A 71 -6.38 1.80 -16.27
C TRP A 71 -5.02 1.47 -16.84
N GLY A 72 -4.36 0.47 -16.27
CA GLY A 72 -3.03 0.08 -16.70
C GLY A 72 -2.78 -1.42 -16.61
N GLN A 73 -1.83 -1.86 -17.43
CA GLN A 73 -1.26 -3.20 -17.40
C GLN A 73 0.16 -3.13 -16.83
N GLY A 74 0.40 -3.84 -15.74
CA GLY A 74 1.72 -4.00 -15.13
C GLY A 74 2.37 -5.31 -15.54
N ILE A 75 3.70 -5.29 -15.60
CA ILE A 75 4.58 -6.45 -15.77
C ILE A 75 5.67 -6.31 -14.71
N GLU A 76 5.92 -7.37 -13.96
CA GLU A 76 7.03 -7.46 -13.02
C GLU A 76 7.85 -8.70 -13.34
N VAL A 77 9.17 -8.53 -13.48
CA VAL A 77 10.15 -9.61 -13.57
C VAL A 77 11.04 -9.49 -12.36
N GLY A 78 11.02 -10.50 -11.49
CA GLY A 78 11.77 -10.54 -10.25
C GLY A 78 12.79 -11.67 -10.27
N TYR A 79 14.01 -11.37 -9.85
CA TYR A 79 15.08 -12.32 -9.58
C TYR A 79 15.55 -12.20 -8.14
N GLN A 80 15.62 -13.32 -7.46
CA GLN A 80 16.18 -13.45 -6.12
C GLN A 80 17.23 -14.56 -6.16
N SER A 81 18.49 -14.23 -5.93
CA SER A 81 19.53 -15.25 -5.82
C SER A 81 19.39 -16.05 -4.52
N GLY A 82 19.96 -17.24 -4.47
CA GLY A 82 20.36 -17.83 -3.21
C GLY A 82 21.47 -17.04 -2.52
N TYR A 83 22.20 -17.68 -1.64
CA TYR A 83 23.31 -17.04 -0.92
C TYR A 83 24.63 -17.76 -1.21
N PHE A 84 25.58 -17.00 -1.72
CA PHE A 84 26.97 -17.45 -1.87
C PHE A 84 27.59 -17.66 -0.48
N SER A 85 28.19 -18.84 -0.27
CA SER A 85 28.74 -19.25 1.03
C SER A 85 27.75 -19.08 2.20
N ASP A 86 26.47 -19.22 1.95
CA ASP A 86 25.35 -19.01 2.90
C ASP A 86 25.30 -17.61 3.54
N LEU A 87 26.02 -16.63 2.96
CA LEU A 87 26.21 -15.31 3.53
C LEU A 87 25.63 -14.19 2.67
N ILE A 88 25.94 -14.15 1.35
CA ILE A 88 25.70 -12.98 0.51
C ILE A 88 24.84 -13.33 -0.72
N GLY A 89 23.86 -12.50 -1.05
CA GLY A 89 23.02 -12.67 -2.23
C GLY A 89 22.58 -11.33 -2.83
N ILE A 90 21.84 -11.39 -3.91
CA ILE A 90 21.32 -10.23 -4.62
C ILE A 90 19.84 -10.39 -4.96
N ASP A 91 19.10 -9.30 -4.99
CA ASP A 91 17.72 -9.26 -5.50
C ASP A 91 17.61 -8.15 -6.56
N ALA A 92 16.90 -8.43 -7.65
CA ALA A 92 16.61 -7.46 -8.70
C ALA A 92 15.17 -7.63 -9.22
N ASN A 93 14.38 -6.54 -9.23
CA ASN A 93 13.04 -6.55 -9.81
C ASN A 93 12.86 -5.38 -10.77
N TYR A 94 12.48 -5.72 -11.99
CA TYR A 94 12.09 -4.78 -13.02
C TYR A 94 10.57 -4.70 -13.11
N TYR A 95 10.05 -3.48 -13.19
CA TYR A 95 8.61 -3.18 -13.29
C TYR A 95 8.34 -2.38 -14.54
N GLY A 96 7.35 -2.80 -15.32
CA GLY A 96 6.78 -2.06 -16.43
C GLY A 96 5.30 -1.76 -16.18
N ALA A 97 4.82 -0.63 -16.65
CA ALA A 97 3.41 -0.28 -16.66
C ALA A 97 3.03 0.35 -18.00
N ILE A 98 1.96 -0.15 -18.60
CA ILE A 98 1.41 0.31 -19.87
C ILE A 98 0.11 1.05 -19.58
N ASN A 99 -0.09 2.22 -20.18
CA ASN A 99 -1.34 2.96 -20.12
C ASN A 99 -2.37 2.31 -21.07
N LEU A 100 -3.47 1.78 -20.52
CA LEU A 100 -4.61 1.25 -21.26
C LEU A 100 -5.76 2.26 -21.36
N GLY A 101 -5.81 3.27 -20.48
CA GLY A 101 -6.82 4.29 -20.52
C GLY A 101 -6.76 5.26 -19.33
N ALA A 102 -7.21 6.49 -19.56
CA ALA A 102 -7.37 7.53 -18.55
C ALA A 102 -8.55 8.42 -18.92
N SER A 103 -9.19 9.05 -17.93
CA SER A 103 -10.21 10.06 -18.14
C SER A 103 -9.60 11.41 -18.54
N ASP A 104 -10.42 12.30 -19.06
CA ASP A 104 -10.00 13.66 -19.42
C ASP A 104 -9.54 14.45 -18.20
N TYR A 105 -10.15 14.22 -17.06
CA TYR A 105 -9.70 14.69 -15.75
C TYR A 105 -8.82 13.64 -15.07
N PHE A 106 -7.62 13.44 -15.63
CA PHE A 106 -6.73 12.39 -15.16
C PHE A 106 -6.12 12.72 -13.80
N ASN A 107 -6.37 11.83 -12.85
CA ASN A 107 -5.58 11.72 -11.63
C ASN A 107 -4.94 10.33 -11.62
N SER A 108 -3.63 10.26 -11.42
CA SER A 108 -2.84 9.03 -11.46
C SER A 108 -3.45 7.88 -10.64
N ARG A 109 -4.18 8.17 -9.59
CA ARG A 109 -4.67 7.16 -8.61
C ARG A 109 -3.58 6.20 -8.15
N GLY A 110 -2.31 6.55 -8.38
CA GLY A 110 -1.14 5.72 -8.13
C GLY A 110 -0.97 4.56 -9.11
N VAL A 111 -1.67 4.55 -10.25
CA VAL A 111 -1.64 3.49 -11.29
C VAL A 111 -0.72 3.89 -12.43
N LEU A 112 -0.97 5.04 -13.05
CA LEU A 112 -0.21 5.54 -14.20
C LEU A 112 0.73 6.67 -13.79
N TYR A 113 1.77 6.89 -14.57
CA TYR A 113 2.68 8.01 -14.39
C TYR A 113 2.03 9.30 -14.91
N ASN A 114 2.07 10.35 -14.10
CA ASN A 114 1.72 11.70 -14.51
C ASN A 114 3.00 12.40 -14.98
N SER A 115 3.16 12.57 -16.29
CA SER A 115 4.36 13.14 -16.91
C SER A 115 4.37 14.67 -16.96
N GLY A 116 3.29 15.33 -16.53
CA GLY A 116 3.13 16.77 -16.62
C GLY A 116 2.55 17.40 -15.36
N THR A 117 2.20 18.66 -15.46
CA THR A 117 1.51 19.43 -14.41
C THR A 117 0.00 19.36 -14.60
N GLY A 118 -0.73 19.24 -13.49
CA GLY A 118 -2.19 19.19 -13.50
C GLY A 118 -2.78 17.83 -13.87
N ASN A 119 -4.11 17.76 -13.86
CA ASN A 119 -4.88 16.54 -14.08
C ASN A 119 -5.44 16.52 -15.50
N ARG A 120 -4.61 16.15 -16.46
CA ARG A 120 -4.96 16.07 -17.87
C ARG A 120 -4.67 14.70 -18.42
N LYS A 121 -5.54 14.19 -19.28
CA LYS A 121 -5.44 12.87 -19.93
C LYS A 121 -4.12 12.67 -20.68
N GLU A 122 -3.67 13.70 -21.37
CA GLU A 122 -2.42 13.72 -22.12
C GLU A 122 -1.17 13.56 -21.24
N ASN A 123 -1.29 13.75 -19.94
CA ASN A 123 -0.21 13.50 -18.98
C ASN A 123 -0.14 12.03 -18.53
N ALA A 124 -1.17 11.23 -18.82
CA ALA A 124 -1.20 9.81 -18.45
C ALA A 124 -0.23 9.00 -19.30
N ARG A 125 0.81 8.44 -18.69
CA ARG A 125 1.84 7.65 -19.37
C ARG A 125 2.02 6.29 -18.69
N GLY A 126 2.47 5.32 -19.49
CA GLY A 126 3.17 4.16 -18.99
C GLY A 126 4.54 4.57 -18.44
N PHE A 127 5.19 3.64 -17.74
CA PHE A 127 6.55 3.84 -17.23
C PHE A 127 7.23 2.48 -17.02
N SER A 128 8.55 2.51 -16.84
CA SER A 128 9.30 1.34 -16.40
C SER A 128 10.42 1.75 -15.43
N LYS A 129 10.81 0.82 -14.56
CA LYS A 129 11.89 1.04 -13.59
C LYS A 129 12.52 -0.26 -13.12
N LEU A 130 13.83 -0.26 -12.92
CA LEU A 130 14.51 -1.25 -12.10
C LEU A 130 14.31 -0.85 -10.63
N GLY A 131 13.19 -1.28 -10.06
CA GLY A 131 12.72 -0.80 -8.76
C GLY A 131 13.43 -1.44 -7.59
N GLN A 132 13.82 -2.70 -7.70
CA GLN A 132 14.66 -3.35 -6.72
C GLN A 132 15.99 -3.72 -7.35
N ARG A 133 17.06 -3.48 -6.64
CA ARG A 133 18.42 -3.92 -6.88
C ARG A 133 19.20 -3.71 -5.60
N ASN A 134 19.42 -4.78 -4.89
CA ASN A 134 20.07 -4.73 -3.58
C ASN A 134 20.96 -5.95 -3.38
N ILE A 135 21.94 -5.77 -2.53
CA ILE A 135 22.72 -6.84 -1.93
C ILE A 135 22.04 -7.21 -0.63
N LYS A 136 21.94 -8.51 -0.36
CA LYS A 136 21.41 -9.05 0.89
C LYS A 136 22.49 -9.89 1.57
N ILE A 137 22.50 -9.82 2.88
CA ILE A 137 23.40 -10.56 3.74
C ILE A 137 22.57 -11.28 4.78
N LYS A 138 22.86 -12.53 5.06
CA LYS A 138 22.34 -13.25 6.22
C LYS A 138 23.47 -13.88 7.01
N HIS A 139 23.27 -13.99 8.31
CA HIS A 139 24.19 -14.73 9.18
C HIS A 139 23.38 -15.39 10.29
N LYS A 140 23.64 -16.67 10.53
CA LYS A 140 22.98 -17.43 11.60
C LYS A 140 24.01 -17.75 12.67
N LEU A 141 23.72 -17.32 13.89
CA LEU A 141 24.46 -17.62 15.12
C LEU A 141 23.54 -18.45 16.01
N VAL A 142 23.86 -19.71 16.30
CA VAL A 142 23.07 -20.61 17.14
C VAL A 142 21.57 -20.33 17.13
N ASP A 143 21.08 -19.43 17.97
CA ASP A 143 19.67 -19.08 18.17
C ASP A 143 19.27 -17.70 17.55
N MET A 144 20.22 -17.00 16.93
CA MET A 144 20.00 -15.68 16.34
C MET A 144 20.16 -15.72 14.83
N GLN A 145 19.25 -15.06 14.11
CA GLN A 145 19.35 -14.83 12.68
C GLN A 145 19.43 -13.34 12.40
N PHE A 146 20.52 -12.95 11.77
CA PHE A 146 20.73 -11.59 11.29
C PHE A 146 20.51 -11.54 9.77
N GLU A 147 19.78 -10.52 9.31
CA GLU A 147 19.64 -10.20 7.89
C GLU A 147 19.87 -8.71 7.67
N ALA A 148 20.54 -8.35 6.59
CA ALA A 148 20.71 -6.96 6.16
C ALA A 148 20.56 -6.84 4.65
N ARG A 149 20.13 -5.66 4.19
CA ARG A 149 20.05 -5.33 2.76
C ARG A 149 20.56 -3.91 2.54
N TRP A 150 21.20 -3.73 1.42
CA TRP A 150 21.67 -2.43 0.97
C TRP A 150 21.33 -2.20 -0.51
N GLY A 151 20.82 -1.03 -0.82
CA GLY A 151 20.43 -0.61 -2.15
C GLY A 151 18.95 -0.30 -2.29
N TRP A 152 18.41 -0.40 -3.49
CA TRP A 152 17.00 -0.18 -3.77
C TRP A 152 16.18 -1.41 -3.42
N GLN A 153 15.18 -1.24 -2.56
CA GLN A 153 14.39 -2.33 -2.01
C GLN A 153 12.94 -1.92 -1.71
N THR A 154 12.04 -2.87 -1.64
CA THR A 154 10.71 -2.67 -1.07
C THR A 154 10.77 -2.83 0.44
N ILE A 155 10.08 -1.94 1.16
CA ILE A 155 10.01 -1.95 2.62
C ILE A 155 8.53 -1.97 3.00
N LYS A 156 8.06 -3.02 3.69
CA LYS A 156 6.66 -3.18 4.06
C LYS A 156 6.51 -3.27 5.57
N ASN A 157 5.81 -2.30 6.17
CA ASN A 157 5.54 -2.24 7.62
C ASN A 157 6.80 -2.46 8.45
N PHE A 158 7.85 -1.71 8.14
CA PHE A 158 9.15 -1.80 8.78
C PHE A 158 9.34 -0.57 9.66
N GLY A 159 9.11 -0.72 10.96
CA GLY A 159 9.02 0.42 11.85
C GLY A 159 7.92 1.40 11.42
N VAL A 160 8.28 2.66 11.23
CA VAL A 160 7.36 3.72 10.82
C VAL A 160 7.24 3.88 9.30
N ILE A 161 7.98 3.08 8.49
CA ILE A 161 8.01 3.14 7.04
C ILE A 161 7.32 1.93 6.43
N SER A 162 6.62 2.15 5.33
CA SER A 162 6.01 1.11 4.51
C SER A 162 6.06 1.49 3.03
N ASN A 163 5.80 0.52 2.17
CA ASN A 163 5.54 0.77 0.76
C ASN A 163 4.04 0.89 0.47
N SER A 164 3.74 1.27 -0.74
CA SER A 164 2.40 1.07 -1.33
C SER A 164 2.56 0.50 -2.73
N THR A 165 1.64 -0.40 -3.09
CA THR A 165 1.69 -1.13 -4.35
C THR A 165 0.44 -0.87 -5.16
N ARG A 166 0.60 -0.78 -6.47
CA ARG A 166 -0.45 -0.80 -7.49
C ARG A 166 0.03 -1.70 -8.64
N LEU A 167 0.40 -1.16 -9.80
CA LEU A 167 1.07 -1.91 -10.86
C LEU A 167 2.54 -2.18 -10.53
N SER A 168 3.17 -1.30 -9.77
CA SER A 168 4.48 -1.51 -9.17
C SER A 168 4.50 -1.01 -7.72
N PRO A 169 5.43 -1.43 -6.87
CA PRO A 169 5.58 -0.92 -5.52
C PRO A 169 6.34 0.42 -5.48
N THR A 170 6.14 1.17 -4.39
CA THR A 170 7.11 2.17 -3.96
C THR A 170 8.37 1.44 -3.48
N THR A 171 9.54 1.90 -3.90
CA THR A 171 10.82 1.38 -3.45
C THR A 171 11.67 2.48 -2.82
N TYR A 172 12.57 2.10 -1.95
CA TYR A 172 13.45 3.00 -1.20
C TYR A 172 14.91 2.60 -1.36
N SER A 173 15.80 3.59 -1.38
CA SER A 173 17.24 3.41 -1.35
C SER A 173 17.73 3.52 0.08
N GLY A 174 18.64 2.65 0.49
CA GLY A 174 19.26 2.70 1.80
C GLY A 174 19.56 1.32 2.39
N TRP A 175 19.65 1.28 3.71
CA TRP A 175 19.96 0.10 4.50
C TRP A 175 18.73 -0.36 5.26
N THR A 176 18.57 -1.69 5.37
CA THR A 176 17.67 -2.33 6.33
C THR A 176 18.40 -3.47 7.02
N GLY A 177 18.06 -3.72 8.27
CA GLY A 177 18.58 -4.86 9.02
C GLY A 177 17.54 -5.42 9.96
N SER A 178 17.60 -6.72 10.22
CA SER A 178 16.78 -7.41 11.21
C SER A 178 17.58 -8.42 11.98
N LEU A 179 17.24 -8.55 13.26
CA LEU A 179 17.77 -9.57 14.17
C LEU A 179 16.59 -10.32 14.78
N ASN A 180 16.52 -11.61 14.56
CA ASN A 180 15.51 -12.49 15.12
C ASN A 180 16.16 -13.38 16.20
N TYR A 181 15.54 -13.43 17.36
CA TYR A 181 15.93 -14.26 18.49
C TYR A 181 14.67 -14.80 19.16
N ASP A 182 14.39 -16.10 18.96
CA ASP A 182 13.16 -16.74 19.44
C ASP A 182 11.91 -15.91 19.06
N ALA A 183 11.11 -15.51 20.04
CA ALA A 183 9.91 -14.69 19.87
C ALA A 183 10.19 -13.22 19.58
N LEU A 184 11.43 -12.76 19.74
CA LEU A 184 11.84 -11.36 19.63
C LEU A 184 12.39 -11.05 18.24
N THR A 185 11.94 -9.94 17.64
CA THR A 185 12.50 -9.38 16.41
C THR A 185 12.86 -7.92 16.63
N LEU A 186 14.09 -7.54 16.27
CA LEU A 186 14.55 -6.15 16.17
C LEU A 186 14.78 -5.80 14.72
N ARG A 187 14.31 -4.60 14.28
CA ARG A 187 14.52 -4.14 12.90
C ARG A 187 14.96 -2.68 12.88
N GLY A 188 15.81 -2.34 11.91
CA GLY A 188 16.26 -0.97 11.67
C GLY A 188 16.41 -0.67 10.20
N ALA A 189 16.05 0.55 9.79
CA ALA A 189 16.17 1.05 8.44
C ALA A 189 16.70 2.49 8.42
N TYR A 190 17.57 2.78 7.46
CA TYR A 190 18.04 4.12 7.14
C TYR A 190 17.94 4.32 5.63
N ILE A 191 17.05 5.22 5.21
CA ILE A 191 16.72 5.43 3.80
C ILE A 191 16.86 6.90 3.41
N ASP A 192 17.26 7.18 2.17
CA ASP A 192 17.56 8.53 1.66
C ASP A 192 16.70 8.96 0.46
N SER A 193 16.15 8.01 -0.27
CA SER A 193 15.44 8.29 -1.52
C SER A 193 14.30 7.30 -1.76
N SER A 194 13.37 7.67 -2.64
CA SER A 194 12.28 6.81 -3.06
C SER A 194 12.06 6.83 -4.57
N MET A 195 11.49 5.76 -5.10
CA MET A 195 10.77 5.74 -6.38
C MET A 195 9.30 5.43 -6.10
N ALA A 196 8.41 6.35 -6.46
CA ALA A 196 6.99 6.16 -6.23
C ALA A 196 6.44 4.97 -7.04
N ARG A 197 5.35 4.37 -6.55
CA ARG A 197 4.67 3.23 -7.21
C ARG A 197 4.16 3.50 -8.62
N SER A 198 3.98 4.77 -9.00
CA SER A 198 3.49 5.21 -10.31
C SER A 198 4.47 6.13 -11.03
N SER A 199 5.77 6.01 -10.75
CA SER A 199 6.79 6.86 -11.37
C SER A 199 8.08 6.08 -11.57
N PRO A 200 8.81 6.33 -12.69
CA PRO A 200 10.15 5.81 -12.90
C PRO A 200 11.23 6.61 -12.14
N ASN A 201 10.89 7.80 -11.65
CA ASN A 201 11.85 8.76 -11.17
C ASN A 201 12.33 8.44 -9.75
N LYS A 202 13.63 8.52 -9.53
CA LYS A 202 14.26 8.56 -8.22
C LYS A 202 14.09 9.97 -7.65
N THR A 203 13.65 10.07 -6.41
CA THR A 203 13.41 11.36 -5.75
C THR A 203 13.97 11.33 -4.33
N ARG A 204 14.65 12.42 -3.93
CA ARG A 204 14.98 12.65 -2.52
C ARG A 204 13.71 12.93 -1.75
N PHE A 205 13.73 12.65 -0.44
CA PHE A 205 12.60 13.00 0.40
C PHE A 205 12.40 14.51 0.48
N GLN A 206 11.13 14.92 0.59
CA GLN A 206 10.74 16.32 0.65
C GLN A 206 9.67 16.55 1.71
N SER A 207 9.71 17.70 2.34
CA SER A 207 8.61 18.25 3.13
C SER A 207 7.44 18.66 2.24
N ASN A 208 6.29 18.96 2.82
CA ASN A 208 5.14 19.51 2.07
C ASN A 208 5.42 20.91 1.49
N ALA A 209 6.39 21.63 2.03
CA ALA A 209 6.85 22.93 1.51
C ALA A 209 7.90 22.78 0.40
N GLY A 210 8.39 21.55 0.13
CA GLY A 210 9.37 21.27 -0.91
C GLY A 210 10.82 21.25 -0.44
N SER A 211 11.11 21.52 0.84
CA SER A 211 12.46 21.40 1.41
C SER A 211 12.91 19.97 1.42
N TYR A 212 14.18 19.71 1.12
CA TYR A 212 14.75 18.38 1.17
C TYR A 212 14.88 17.85 2.59
N ILE A 213 14.66 16.56 2.74
CA ILE A 213 14.90 15.75 3.92
C ILE A 213 15.95 14.72 3.51
N ASN A 214 17.11 14.71 4.17
CA ASN A 214 18.23 13.90 3.72
C ASN A 214 18.00 12.41 3.97
N HIS A 215 17.37 12.05 5.09
CA HIS A 215 17.11 10.67 5.43
C HIS A 215 15.86 10.49 6.29
N ILE A 216 15.39 9.25 6.31
CA ILE A 216 14.41 8.77 7.27
C ILE A 216 15.02 7.58 7.98
N PHE A 217 15.10 7.66 9.30
CA PHE A 217 15.40 6.54 10.18
C PHE A 217 14.10 5.87 10.61
N SER A 218 14.09 4.54 10.71
CA SER A 218 12.96 3.76 11.18
C SER A 218 13.44 2.51 11.89
N GLY A 219 12.83 2.15 13.01
CA GLY A 219 13.12 0.90 13.69
C GLY A 219 11.92 0.39 14.46
N ASP A 220 11.96 -0.87 14.80
CA ASP A 220 10.96 -1.49 15.66
C ASP A 220 11.53 -2.67 16.45
N ILE A 221 10.86 -2.95 17.56
CA ILE A 221 10.98 -4.14 18.36
C ILE A 221 9.62 -4.83 18.39
N SER A 222 9.58 -6.11 18.12
CA SER A 222 8.36 -6.90 18.20
C SER A 222 8.60 -8.21 18.96
N TRP A 223 7.57 -8.61 19.68
CA TRP A 223 7.52 -9.89 20.38
C TRP A 223 6.24 -10.61 19.99
N LYS A 224 6.36 -11.90 19.68
CA LYS A 224 5.24 -12.69 19.19
C LYS A 224 5.25 -14.09 19.76
N ASN A 225 4.09 -14.50 20.31
CA ASN A 225 3.76 -15.89 20.58
C ASN A 225 2.36 -16.22 20.01
N ASP A 226 1.82 -17.39 20.35
CA ASP A 226 0.52 -17.85 19.82
C ASP A 226 -0.65 -16.96 20.25
N LEU A 227 -0.60 -16.40 21.47
CA LEU A 227 -1.67 -15.60 22.04
C LEU A 227 -1.52 -14.11 21.69
N LEU A 228 -0.30 -13.57 21.75
CA LEU A 228 -0.04 -12.14 21.73
C LEU A 228 1.07 -11.78 20.75
N ASN A 229 0.83 -10.76 19.94
CA ASN A 229 1.84 -10.12 19.10
C ASN A 229 1.87 -8.64 19.43
N MET A 230 2.99 -8.14 19.92
CA MET A 230 3.22 -6.73 20.27
C MET A 230 4.35 -6.16 19.45
N GLN A 231 4.23 -4.89 19.08
CA GLN A 231 5.28 -4.15 18.38
C GLN A 231 5.31 -2.70 18.84
N TYR A 232 6.49 -2.20 19.13
CA TYR A 232 6.75 -0.77 19.24
C TYR A 232 7.67 -0.33 18.12
N ALA A 233 7.28 0.73 17.41
CA ALA A 233 8.06 1.30 16.34
C ALA A 233 8.36 2.78 16.60
N TYR A 234 9.57 3.18 16.24
CA TYR A 234 10.06 4.55 16.30
C TYR A 234 10.69 4.93 14.97
N GLY A 235 10.55 6.18 14.58
CA GLY A 235 11.29 6.71 13.43
C GLY A 235 11.18 8.22 13.30
N GLU A 236 12.11 8.76 12.54
CA GLU A 236 12.24 10.18 12.33
C GLU A 236 12.64 10.49 10.89
N SER A 237 11.91 11.41 10.27
CA SER A 237 12.36 12.12 9.09
C SER A 237 13.17 13.32 9.56
N GLU A 238 14.39 13.45 9.09
CA GLU A 238 15.34 14.46 9.54
C GLU A 238 14.70 15.85 9.63
N ASN A 239 14.74 16.42 10.85
CA ASN A 239 14.22 17.77 11.14
C ASN A 239 12.76 18.03 10.68
N TYR A 240 11.98 16.97 10.40
CA TYR A 240 10.63 17.10 9.86
C TYR A 240 9.57 16.50 10.79
N LEU A 241 9.48 15.17 10.88
CA LEU A 241 8.49 14.47 11.69
C LEU A 241 9.15 13.34 12.50
N ARG A 242 8.73 13.19 13.76
CA ARG A 242 9.04 12.04 14.61
C ARG A 242 7.77 11.24 14.83
N ARG A 243 7.86 9.91 14.77
CA ARG A 243 6.71 9.03 14.93
C ARG A 243 6.98 7.89 15.88
N HIS A 244 5.96 7.59 16.69
CA HIS A 244 5.88 6.41 17.54
C HIS A 244 4.63 5.62 17.14
N ILE A 245 4.74 4.29 17.12
CA ILE A 245 3.63 3.40 16.83
C ILE A 245 3.67 2.26 17.84
N ILE A 246 2.51 1.91 18.40
CA ILE A 246 2.33 0.72 19.21
C ILE A 246 1.25 -0.13 18.55
N PHE A 247 1.55 -1.40 18.35
CA PHE A 247 0.59 -2.42 17.94
C PHE A 247 0.53 -3.51 18.99
N ALA A 248 -0.69 -3.99 19.26
CA ALA A 248 -0.91 -5.20 20.02
C ALA A 248 -2.04 -5.99 19.36
N ASN A 249 -1.83 -7.28 19.13
CA ASN A 249 -2.85 -8.19 18.63
C ASN A 249 -2.94 -9.38 19.57
N LEU A 250 -4.12 -9.58 20.13
CA LEU A 250 -4.47 -10.69 20.97
C LEU A 250 -5.30 -11.69 20.18
N THR A 251 -4.95 -12.98 20.25
CA THR A 251 -5.67 -14.08 19.60
C THR A 251 -6.16 -15.07 20.68
N PRO A 252 -7.25 -14.70 21.42
CA PRO A 252 -7.73 -15.51 22.52
C PRO A 252 -8.20 -16.91 22.10
N THR A 253 -8.66 -17.02 20.87
CA THR A 253 -9.05 -18.26 20.23
C THR A 253 -8.74 -18.19 18.75
N GLU A 254 -8.72 -19.32 18.04
CA GLU A 254 -8.55 -19.34 16.57
C GLU A 254 -9.62 -18.52 15.82
N LYS A 255 -10.78 -18.32 16.46
CA LYS A 255 -11.93 -17.61 15.87
C LYS A 255 -11.96 -16.10 16.16
N VAL A 256 -11.21 -15.64 17.15
CA VAL A 256 -11.29 -14.25 17.63
C VAL A 256 -9.88 -13.63 17.66
N LYS A 257 -9.76 -12.47 17.02
CA LYS A 257 -8.55 -11.63 17.08
C LYS A 257 -8.95 -10.22 17.47
N ILE A 258 -8.23 -9.63 18.42
CA ILE A 258 -8.45 -8.26 18.89
C ILE A 258 -7.16 -7.48 18.61
N GLY A 259 -7.27 -6.35 17.92
CA GLY A 259 -6.17 -5.45 17.60
C GLY A 259 -6.29 -4.11 18.31
N MET A 260 -5.16 -3.58 18.76
CA MET A 260 -5.04 -2.22 19.27
C MET A 260 -3.89 -1.51 18.56
N GLN A 261 -4.09 -0.24 18.21
CA GLN A 261 -3.12 0.55 17.46
C GLN A 261 -3.09 1.97 17.98
N LEU A 262 -1.91 2.45 18.31
CA LEU A 262 -1.65 3.82 18.76
C LEU A 262 -0.58 4.44 17.87
N TYR A 263 -0.87 5.59 17.30
CA TYR A 263 0.04 6.34 16.44
C TYR A 263 0.22 7.74 17.00
N GLY A 264 1.46 8.14 17.25
CA GLY A 264 1.82 9.49 17.64
C GLY A 264 2.83 10.08 16.66
N THR A 265 2.52 11.24 16.09
CA THR A 265 3.44 11.97 15.20
C THR A 265 3.67 13.36 15.75
N TYR A 266 4.91 13.79 15.84
CA TYR A 266 5.34 15.04 16.43
C TYR A 266 6.09 15.89 15.41
N ALA A 267 5.81 17.19 15.39
CA ALA A 267 6.46 18.18 14.56
C ALA A 267 7.87 18.50 15.10
N LEU A 268 8.87 18.40 14.23
CA LEU A 268 10.22 18.90 14.49
C LEU A 268 10.37 20.35 13.94
N ASP A 269 11.51 20.96 14.13
CA ASP A 269 11.66 22.39 13.86
C ASP A 269 11.51 22.75 12.38
N GLY A 270 12.03 21.94 11.45
CA GLY A 270 11.81 22.15 10.02
C GLY A 270 10.34 21.99 9.59
N TYR A 271 9.55 21.19 10.29
CA TYR A 271 8.10 21.14 10.09
C TYR A 271 7.42 22.40 10.65
N LYS A 272 7.78 22.83 11.86
CA LYS A 272 7.20 24.03 12.52
C LYS A 272 7.53 25.31 11.81
N SER A 273 8.63 25.38 11.05
CA SER A 273 9.02 26.54 10.26
C SER A 273 8.26 26.68 8.92
N MET A 274 7.54 25.63 8.48
CA MET A 274 6.75 25.71 7.27
C MET A 274 5.55 26.66 7.42
N PRO A 275 5.04 27.24 6.33
CA PRO A 275 3.75 27.95 6.33
C PRO A 275 2.63 27.06 6.88
N ILE A 276 1.70 27.61 7.66
CA ILE A 276 0.57 26.88 8.26
C ILE A 276 -0.22 26.12 7.20
N SER A 277 -0.47 26.70 6.03
CA SER A 277 -1.17 26.08 4.90
C SER A 277 -0.49 24.81 4.37
N LYS A 278 0.79 24.58 4.65
CA LYS A 278 1.55 23.40 4.25
C LYS A 278 1.67 22.35 5.35
N ARG A 279 1.26 22.67 6.57
CA ARG A 279 1.25 21.73 7.69
C ARG A 279 -0.04 20.90 7.70
N TYR A 280 0.01 19.70 8.25
CA TYR A 280 -1.17 18.89 8.52
C TYR A 280 -1.74 19.14 9.92
N PHE A 281 -0.89 19.51 10.87
CA PHE A 281 -1.21 19.79 12.28
C PHE A 281 -0.17 20.78 12.84
N ASP A 282 -0.36 21.29 14.05
CA ASP A 282 0.58 22.27 14.64
C ASP A 282 1.76 21.62 15.35
N LYS A 283 1.49 20.90 16.46
CA LYS A 283 2.53 20.33 17.33
C LYS A 283 2.61 18.83 17.26
N SER A 284 1.46 18.17 17.29
CA SER A 284 1.37 16.70 17.26
C SER A 284 0.06 16.26 16.66
N ALA A 285 0.06 15.05 16.09
CA ALA A 285 -1.13 14.35 15.66
C ALA A 285 -1.10 12.93 16.22
N ARG A 286 -2.26 12.44 16.68
CA ARG A 286 -2.44 11.10 17.23
C ARG A 286 -3.59 10.41 16.54
N HIS A 287 -3.48 9.09 16.43
CA HIS A 287 -4.58 8.25 15.96
C HIS A 287 -4.62 6.98 16.81
N TYR A 288 -5.80 6.65 17.26
CA TYR A 288 -6.10 5.50 18.10
C TYR A 288 -7.05 4.59 17.35
N ALA A 289 -6.81 3.28 17.39
CA ALA A 289 -7.74 2.33 16.80
C ALA A 289 -7.78 1.03 17.62
N ILE A 290 -8.96 0.48 17.72
CA ILE A 290 -9.21 -0.85 18.26
C ILE A 290 -10.05 -1.60 17.22
N ASP A 291 -9.71 -2.86 16.99
CA ASP A 291 -10.47 -3.71 16.09
C ASP A 291 -10.66 -5.12 16.68
N ALA A 292 -11.73 -5.78 16.25
CA ALA A 292 -12.02 -7.16 16.57
C ALA A 292 -12.42 -7.90 15.30
N THR A 293 -11.79 -9.05 15.06
CA THR A 293 -12.16 -9.96 13.98
C THR A 293 -12.76 -11.22 14.59
N TRP A 294 -13.91 -11.60 14.06
CA TRP A 294 -14.55 -12.85 14.37
C TRP A 294 -14.69 -13.69 13.11
N THR A 295 -14.27 -14.97 13.18
CA THR A 295 -14.32 -15.89 12.05
C THR A 295 -15.11 -17.12 12.46
N ARG A 296 -16.10 -17.50 11.66
CA ARG A 296 -16.88 -18.72 11.85
C ARG A 296 -17.13 -19.39 10.50
N GLU A 297 -16.62 -20.62 10.33
CA GLU A 297 -16.78 -21.39 9.09
C GLU A 297 -16.46 -20.57 7.84
N ILE A 298 -17.50 -20.12 7.14
CA ILE A 298 -17.43 -19.38 5.88
C ILE A 298 -17.53 -17.85 6.04
N LEU A 299 -17.81 -17.37 7.26
CA LEU A 299 -17.97 -15.93 7.55
C LEU A 299 -16.75 -15.38 8.30
N SER A 300 -16.18 -14.29 7.82
CA SER A 300 -15.21 -13.47 8.55
C SER A 300 -15.78 -12.06 8.68
N SER A 301 -15.80 -11.53 9.88
CA SER A 301 -16.28 -10.16 10.12
C SER A 301 -15.31 -9.44 11.03
N LYS A 302 -14.80 -8.31 10.56
CA LYS A 302 -13.90 -7.43 11.29
C LYS A 302 -14.57 -6.08 11.51
N TRP A 303 -14.63 -5.66 12.78
CA TRP A 303 -15.13 -4.36 13.21
C TRP A 303 -14.00 -3.55 13.83
N GLY A 304 -14.01 -2.25 13.59
CA GLY A 304 -13.00 -1.36 14.16
C GLY A 304 -13.57 0.01 14.44
N ILE A 305 -13.03 0.63 15.48
CA ILE A 305 -13.28 2.02 15.84
C ILE A 305 -11.96 2.77 15.85
N GLY A 306 -11.93 3.97 15.29
CA GLY A 306 -10.75 4.83 15.27
C GLY A 306 -11.09 6.26 15.66
N TYR A 307 -10.15 6.95 16.30
CA TYR A 307 -10.26 8.34 16.68
C TYR A 307 -8.96 9.10 16.40
N THR A 308 -9.07 10.33 15.93
CA THR A 308 -7.93 11.15 15.54
C THR A 308 -7.92 12.49 16.29
N GLU A 309 -6.74 12.87 16.79
CA GLU A 309 -6.42 14.19 17.33
C GLU A 309 -5.30 14.81 16.48
N ALA A 310 -5.57 15.92 15.85
CA ALA A 310 -4.59 16.58 14.96
C ALA A 310 -4.88 18.08 14.83
N LYS A 311 -4.81 18.80 15.95
CA LYS A 311 -5.15 20.22 16.01
C LYS A 311 -4.30 21.05 15.04
N LYS A 312 -4.97 21.95 14.32
CA LYS A 312 -4.37 22.92 13.41
C LYS A 312 -5.08 24.27 13.55
N GLU A 313 -4.30 25.33 13.67
CA GLU A 313 -4.81 26.70 13.82
C GLU A 313 -5.61 27.13 12.59
N ASN A 314 -6.83 27.63 12.82
CA ASN A 314 -7.76 28.17 11.81
C ASN A 314 -8.18 27.23 10.68
N GLU A 315 -7.72 25.98 10.69
CA GLU A 315 -8.04 24.99 9.67
C GLU A 315 -8.35 23.64 10.32
N ILE A 316 -8.86 22.69 9.52
CA ILE A 316 -9.00 21.32 9.98
C ILE A 316 -7.65 20.63 9.94
N GLY A 317 -7.23 20.09 11.07
CA GLY A 317 -6.01 19.30 11.17
C GLY A 317 -6.22 17.88 10.66
N PHE A 318 -5.11 17.18 10.44
CA PHE A 318 -5.13 15.87 9.83
C PHE A 318 -3.91 15.01 10.27
N TYR A 319 -4.13 13.74 10.57
CA TYR A 319 -3.06 12.82 10.85
C TYR A 319 -2.34 12.41 9.55
N PRO A 320 -1.03 12.70 9.38
CA PRO A 320 -0.29 12.37 8.17
C PRO A 320 0.08 10.88 8.15
N ARG A 321 -0.32 10.16 7.11
CA ARG A 321 0.12 8.76 6.90
C ARG A 321 1.56 8.66 6.40
N HIS A 322 2.11 9.73 5.88
CA HIS A 322 3.43 9.81 5.29
C HIS A 322 4.46 10.40 6.26
N MET A 323 5.71 9.97 6.15
CA MET A 323 6.85 10.54 6.89
C MET A 323 7.56 11.66 6.10
N SER A 324 7.28 11.79 4.82
CA SER A 324 7.65 12.88 3.91
C SER A 324 6.63 12.93 2.78
N LYS A 325 6.63 13.97 1.94
CA LYS A 325 5.72 14.11 0.81
C LYS A 325 5.72 12.88 -0.13
N ASN A 326 6.86 12.23 -0.30
CA ASN A 326 7.08 11.13 -1.24
C ASN A 326 7.52 9.82 -0.57
N SER A 327 7.30 9.66 0.73
CA SER A 327 7.41 8.38 1.43
C SER A 327 6.03 7.91 1.89
N ARG A 328 5.89 6.64 2.22
CA ARG A 328 4.71 6.12 2.90
C ARG A 328 5.08 5.65 4.29
N GLY A 329 4.32 6.07 5.29
CA GLY A 329 4.45 5.56 6.65
C GLY A 329 3.64 4.28 6.86
N THR A 330 4.04 3.49 7.83
CA THR A 330 3.25 2.36 8.34
C THR A 330 1.95 2.88 8.92
N PHE A 331 0.84 2.35 8.43
CA PHE A 331 -0.50 2.68 8.89
C PHE A 331 -1.44 1.53 8.52
N ILE A 332 -1.92 0.79 9.49
CA ILE A 332 -2.77 -0.39 9.34
C ILE A 332 -4.13 -0.27 10.05
N SER A 333 -4.49 0.95 10.43
CA SER A 333 -5.82 1.23 10.96
C SER A 333 -6.91 0.93 9.94
N MET A 334 -8.06 0.56 10.45
CA MET A 334 -9.10 -0.19 9.80
C MET A 334 -9.92 0.51 8.73
N ALA A 335 -9.81 1.81 8.52
CA ALA A 335 -10.60 2.44 7.47
C ALA A 335 -10.28 1.82 6.10
N TYR A 336 -11.19 0.98 5.61
CA TYR A 336 -11.04 0.24 4.36
C TYR A 336 -11.52 1.08 3.18
N ALA A 337 -11.07 0.74 2.02
CA ALA A 337 -11.52 1.25 0.73
C ALA A 337 -11.40 2.75 0.48
N GLY A 338 -10.77 3.43 1.19
CA GLY A 338 -10.62 4.66 0.80
C GLY A 338 -9.95 5.62 1.51
N ASP A 339 -10.34 6.31 2.16
CA ASP A 339 -9.58 7.38 2.62
C ASP A 339 -9.79 7.68 4.04
N ASP A 340 -8.96 7.90 4.54
CA ASP A 340 -8.38 8.83 5.42
C ASP A 340 -9.46 9.49 6.32
N TYR A 341 -10.11 8.70 7.13
CA TYR A 341 -10.90 9.19 8.26
C TYR A 341 -9.95 9.62 9.38
N LEU A 342 -9.14 10.66 9.09
CA LEU A 342 -7.99 11.07 9.91
C LEU A 342 -8.01 12.56 10.25
N ARG A 343 -9.17 13.21 10.20
CA ARG A 343 -9.34 14.62 10.54
C ARG A 343 -9.32 14.82 12.05
N ASP A 344 -8.98 15.99 12.50
CA ASP A 344 -9.05 16.34 13.92
C ASP A 344 -10.46 16.13 14.49
N GLY A 345 -10.55 15.43 15.62
CA GLY A 345 -11.80 15.08 16.27
C GLY A 345 -12.64 14.03 15.52
N GLU A 346 -12.14 13.38 14.48
CA GLU A 346 -12.87 12.39 13.69
C GLU A 346 -12.92 11.04 14.39
N LEU A 347 -14.14 10.59 14.67
CA LEU A 347 -14.47 9.25 15.14
C LEU A 347 -14.98 8.44 13.96
N VAL A 348 -14.40 7.28 13.70
CA VAL A 348 -14.79 6.37 12.61
C VAL A 348 -15.14 4.99 13.14
N LEU A 349 -16.26 4.45 12.68
CA LEU A 349 -16.64 3.05 12.80
C LEU A 349 -16.46 2.38 11.44
N SER A 350 -15.77 1.26 11.41
CA SER A 350 -15.45 0.51 10.19
C SER A 350 -15.90 -0.94 10.32
N ASN A 351 -16.36 -1.52 9.22
CA ASN A 351 -16.63 -2.95 9.11
C ASN A 351 -16.09 -3.49 7.80
N ILE A 352 -15.53 -4.71 7.85
CA ILE A 352 -15.23 -5.54 6.68
C ILE A 352 -15.76 -6.93 7.01
N SER A 353 -16.70 -7.39 6.22
CA SER A 353 -17.27 -8.73 6.36
C SER A 353 -17.21 -9.44 5.02
N ASP A 354 -16.71 -10.65 5.00
CA ASP A 354 -16.65 -11.49 3.81
C ASP A 354 -17.23 -12.89 4.10
N TYR A 355 -17.86 -13.40 3.07
CA TYR A 355 -18.50 -14.70 3.05
C TYR A 355 -17.86 -15.56 1.94
N MET A 356 -17.34 -16.71 2.31
CA MET A 356 -16.77 -17.70 1.37
C MET A 356 -17.92 -18.45 0.70
N LEU A 357 -18.21 -18.11 -0.56
CA LEU A 357 -19.23 -18.82 -1.36
C LEU A 357 -18.70 -20.19 -1.79
N GLU A 358 -17.42 -20.23 -2.16
CA GLU A 358 -16.65 -21.40 -2.52
C GLU A 358 -15.27 -21.31 -1.86
N PRO A 359 -14.51 -22.40 -1.73
CA PRO A 359 -13.19 -22.37 -1.11
C PRO A 359 -12.22 -21.35 -1.71
N ASP A 360 -12.44 -20.93 -2.94
CA ASP A 360 -11.62 -19.98 -3.70
C ASP A 360 -12.34 -18.65 -4.05
N LEU A 361 -13.62 -18.50 -3.69
CA LEU A 361 -14.44 -17.34 -4.00
C LEU A 361 -15.08 -16.74 -2.74
N ALA A 362 -14.70 -15.52 -2.41
CA ALA A 362 -15.34 -14.74 -1.36
C ALA A 362 -16.03 -13.50 -1.93
N VAL A 363 -17.18 -13.17 -1.35
CA VAL A 363 -17.89 -11.90 -1.55
C VAL A 363 -18.03 -11.19 -0.22
N GLY A 364 -18.00 -9.87 -0.23
CA GLY A 364 -18.05 -9.15 1.02
C GLY A 364 -18.51 -7.72 0.89
N VAL A 365 -18.69 -7.11 2.06
CA VAL A 365 -19.04 -5.71 2.22
C VAL A 365 -17.99 -5.04 3.10
N ALA A 366 -17.56 -3.84 2.69
CA ALA A 366 -16.69 -2.98 3.48
C ALA A 366 -17.34 -1.61 3.63
N GLY A 367 -17.44 -1.12 4.86
CA GLY A 367 -18.07 0.16 5.13
C GLY A 367 -17.32 0.95 6.20
N ASN A 368 -17.43 2.28 6.09
CA ASN A 368 -16.95 3.24 7.08
C ASN A 368 -18.03 4.29 7.30
N ILE A 369 -18.27 4.63 8.55
CA ILE A 369 -19.11 5.75 8.96
C ILE A 369 -18.29 6.59 9.93
N ALA A 370 -18.17 7.87 9.68
CA ALA A 370 -17.40 8.76 10.53
C ALA A 370 -18.13 10.07 10.81
N GLN A 371 -17.74 10.71 11.91
CA GLN A 371 -18.21 12.04 12.27
C GLN A 371 -17.10 12.87 12.91
N PHE A 372 -17.16 14.17 12.68
CA PHE A 372 -16.28 15.16 13.31
C PHE A 372 -16.97 16.52 13.35
N ASN A 373 -16.40 17.46 14.08
CA ASN A 373 -16.91 18.84 14.14
C ASN A 373 -16.04 19.75 13.28
N TYR A 374 -16.69 20.62 12.52
CA TYR A 374 -16.01 21.65 11.72
C TYR A 374 -16.79 22.97 11.79
N LYS A 375 -16.15 24.02 12.28
CA LYS A 375 -16.76 25.35 12.45
C LYS A 375 -18.11 25.34 13.17
N GLY A 376 -18.22 24.53 14.23
CA GLY A 376 -19.45 24.39 15.01
C GLY A 376 -20.52 23.45 14.41
N HIS A 377 -20.28 22.87 13.24
CA HIS A 377 -21.22 21.94 12.58
C HIS A 377 -20.75 20.50 12.70
N HIS A 378 -21.69 19.58 12.92
CA HIS A 378 -21.48 18.13 12.89
C HIS A 378 -21.42 17.65 11.44
N ILE A 379 -20.29 17.12 11.04
CA ILE A 379 -20.06 16.56 9.70
C ILE A 379 -20.10 15.05 9.79
N ARG A 380 -20.89 14.40 8.94
CA ARG A 380 -20.94 12.94 8.80
C ARG A 380 -20.42 12.54 7.44
N THR A 381 -19.52 11.58 7.43
CA THR A 381 -18.90 11.04 6.21
C THR A 381 -19.02 9.52 6.23
N GLY A 382 -18.87 8.89 5.09
CA GLY A 382 -18.92 7.43 5.03
C GLY A 382 -18.85 6.89 3.62
N GLU A 383 -18.72 5.59 3.53
CA GLU A 383 -18.76 4.83 2.29
C GLU A 383 -19.17 3.39 2.57
N ILE A 384 -19.79 2.76 1.58
CA ILE A 384 -20.10 1.33 1.58
C ILE A 384 -19.65 0.78 0.24
N ASN A 385 -18.89 -0.32 0.26
CA ASN A 385 -18.38 -0.98 -0.92
C ASN A 385 -18.72 -2.47 -0.85
N ILE A 386 -19.11 -3.04 -1.98
CA ILE A 386 -19.20 -4.48 -2.18
C ILE A 386 -17.91 -4.90 -2.84
N PHE A 387 -17.34 -6.02 -2.45
CA PHE A 387 -16.13 -6.57 -3.06
C PHE A 387 -16.25 -8.06 -3.32
N THR A 388 -15.44 -8.52 -4.28
CA THR A 388 -15.26 -9.93 -4.59
C THR A 388 -13.77 -10.25 -4.59
N ARG A 389 -13.40 -11.40 -4.05
CA ARG A 389 -12.04 -11.95 -4.09
C ARG A 389 -12.12 -13.38 -4.62
N TRP A 390 -11.46 -13.62 -5.75
CA TRP A 390 -11.40 -14.93 -6.35
C TRP A 390 -9.94 -15.36 -6.55
N LEU A 391 -9.59 -16.51 -5.98
CA LEU A 391 -8.27 -17.14 -6.01
C LEU A 391 -8.43 -18.57 -6.54
N PRO A 392 -8.62 -18.77 -7.87
CA PRO A 392 -9.05 -20.04 -8.41
C PRO A 392 -8.13 -21.18 -8.03
N SER A 393 -8.73 -22.27 -7.55
CA SER A 393 -8.07 -23.48 -7.14
C SER A 393 -7.70 -24.40 -8.32
N HIS A 394 -8.27 -24.14 -9.51
CA HIS A 394 -8.02 -24.96 -10.71
C HIS A 394 -6.54 -24.89 -11.12
N PRO A 395 -5.85 -26.05 -11.38
CA PRO A 395 -4.41 -26.08 -11.65
C PRO A 395 -3.93 -25.17 -12.79
N LYS A 396 -4.73 -25.04 -13.86
CA LYS A 396 -4.41 -24.15 -15.00
C LYS A 396 -4.50 -22.65 -14.68
N LEU A 397 -5.13 -22.28 -13.57
CA LEU A 397 -5.31 -20.89 -13.12
C LEU A 397 -4.49 -20.63 -11.84
N LYS A 398 -3.64 -21.55 -11.44
CA LYS A 398 -2.75 -21.37 -10.28
C LYS A 398 -1.94 -20.09 -10.42
N GLY A 399 -1.99 -19.21 -9.41
CA GLY A 399 -1.34 -17.91 -9.41
C GLY A 399 -2.20 -16.75 -9.93
N LEU A 400 -3.42 -17.03 -10.44
CA LEU A 400 -4.40 -15.99 -10.76
C LEU A 400 -5.07 -15.49 -9.47
N SER A 401 -5.24 -14.18 -9.37
CA SER A 401 -6.09 -13.55 -8.36
C SER A 401 -6.94 -12.45 -9.01
N VAL A 402 -8.20 -12.39 -8.63
CA VAL A 402 -9.14 -11.35 -9.08
C VAL A 402 -9.72 -10.66 -7.86
N TRP A 403 -9.68 -9.35 -7.88
CA TRP A 403 -10.28 -8.47 -6.90
C TRP A 403 -11.18 -7.47 -7.59
N THR A 404 -12.40 -7.34 -7.12
CA THR A 404 -13.30 -6.26 -7.55
C THR A 404 -13.87 -5.55 -6.33
N MET A 405 -14.09 -4.26 -6.46
CA MET A 405 -14.72 -3.46 -5.43
C MET A 405 -15.46 -2.28 -6.07
N PHE A 406 -16.66 -1.99 -5.60
CA PHE A 406 -17.40 -0.80 -6.02
C PHE A 406 -18.39 -0.38 -4.93
N GLY A 407 -18.69 0.91 -4.90
CA GLY A 407 -19.72 1.42 -3.99
C GLY A 407 -19.80 2.94 -3.90
N PRO A 408 -20.91 3.43 -3.39
CA PRO A 408 -21.13 4.84 -3.10
C PRO A 408 -20.37 5.29 -1.85
N GLY A 409 -20.08 6.58 -1.81
CA GLY A 409 -19.63 7.29 -0.63
C GLY A 409 -20.31 8.65 -0.53
N TRP A 410 -20.39 9.14 0.70
CA TRP A 410 -20.86 10.49 1.01
C TRP A 410 -19.83 11.16 1.90
N SER A 411 -18.61 11.14 1.48
CA SER A 411 -17.52 11.70 2.23
C SER A 411 -16.73 12.66 1.40
N TYR A 412 -16.02 13.50 2.05
CA TYR A 412 -15.03 14.36 1.48
C TYR A 412 -13.79 13.55 1.10
N LYS A 413 -13.94 12.63 0.17
CA LYS A 413 -12.81 11.99 -0.51
C LYS A 413 -12.00 12.99 -1.31
N SER A 414 -12.53 14.21 -1.45
CA SER A 414 -11.95 15.29 -2.21
C SER A 414 -10.60 15.73 -1.67
N ARG A 415 -9.88 16.42 -2.51
CA ARG A 415 -8.50 16.88 -2.36
C ARG A 415 -8.19 17.60 -1.07
N ASN A 416 -9.15 18.34 -0.54
CA ASN A 416 -8.86 19.31 0.52
C ASN A 416 -9.23 18.83 1.91
N LYS A 417 -9.89 17.67 2.04
CA LYS A 417 -10.32 17.12 3.34
C LYS A 417 -11.17 18.09 4.18
N THR A 418 -11.50 19.25 3.60
CA THR A 418 -12.28 20.32 4.21
C THR A 418 -13.72 20.20 3.75
N PRO A 419 -14.69 20.21 4.67
CA PRO A 419 -16.12 20.15 4.34
C PRO A 419 -16.54 21.36 3.48
N LEU A 420 -17.38 21.10 2.48
CA LEU A 420 -18.09 22.15 1.78
C LEU A 420 -19.26 22.61 2.63
N LEU A 421 -19.38 23.90 2.88
CA LEU A 421 -20.48 24.51 3.61
C LEU A 421 -21.31 25.38 2.65
N ASN A 422 -22.64 25.38 2.81
CA ASN A 422 -23.52 26.32 2.13
C ASN A 422 -23.45 27.71 2.78
N ASN A 423 -24.19 28.68 2.24
CA ASN A 423 -24.23 30.05 2.75
C ASN A 423 -24.75 30.16 4.20
N HIS A 424 -25.43 29.15 4.71
CA HIS A 424 -25.91 29.07 6.09
C HIS A 424 -24.98 28.27 7.00
N GLY A 425 -23.80 27.88 6.51
CA GLY A 425 -22.82 27.10 7.28
C GLY A 425 -23.14 25.62 7.41
N HIS A 426 -24.20 25.10 6.79
CA HIS A 426 -24.51 23.68 6.79
C HIS A 426 -23.63 22.93 5.80
N SER A 427 -23.23 21.72 6.16
CA SER A 427 -22.41 20.89 5.30
C SER A 427 -23.19 20.45 4.04
N ILE A 428 -22.56 20.66 2.89
CA ILE A 428 -23.06 20.12 1.62
C ILE A 428 -22.59 18.67 1.53
N ARG A 429 -23.54 17.75 1.48
CA ARG A 429 -23.25 16.33 1.30
C ARG A 429 -22.77 16.08 -0.11
N THR A 430 -21.50 15.71 -0.25
CA THR A 430 -20.94 15.27 -1.52
C THR A 430 -21.24 13.80 -1.76
N GLN A 431 -21.49 13.43 -2.99
CA GLN A 431 -21.65 12.03 -3.39
C GLN A 431 -20.44 11.59 -4.21
N THR A 432 -19.95 10.40 -3.93
CA THR A 432 -18.88 9.77 -4.67
C THR A 432 -19.29 8.35 -5.06
N PHE A 433 -18.71 7.86 -6.12
CA PHE A 433 -18.77 6.45 -6.48
C PHE A 433 -17.37 5.97 -6.83
N SER A 434 -16.91 4.92 -6.17
CA SER A 434 -15.60 4.34 -6.41
C SER A 434 -15.71 2.92 -6.94
N SER A 435 -14.78 2.55 -7.81
CA SER A 435 -14.63 1.18 -8.29
C SER A 435 -13.16 0.85 -8.49
N GLU A 436 -12.80 -0.40 -8.20
CA GLU A 436 -11.48 -0.94 -8.44
C GLU A 436 -11.63 -2.37 -8.97
N ILE A 437 -10.95 -2.68 -10.07
CA ILE A 437 -10.83 -4.03 -10.59
C ILE A 437 -9.35 -4.33 -10.74
N ALA A 438 -8.88 -5.38 -10.08
CA ALA A 438 -7.52 -5.87 -10.18
C ALA A 438 -7.54 -7.35 -10.57
N LEU A 439 -6.75 -7.69 -11.57
CA LEU A 439 -6.48 -9.05 -11.99
C LEU A 439 -4.96 -9.21 -11.99
N GLU A 440 -4.46 -10.17 -11.21
CA GLU A 440 -3.03 -10.45 -11.13
C GLU A 440 -2.79 -11.94 -11.42
N TYR A 441 -1.84 -12.21 -12.28
CA TYR A 441 -1.36 -13.54 -12.54
C TYR A 441 0.14 -13.61 -12.25
N ARG A 442 0.52 -14.47 -11.28
CA ARG A 442 1.90 -14.63 -10.83
C ARG A 442 2.32 -16.08 -10.97
N PHE A 443 3.49 -16.30 -11.53
CA PHE A 443 4.09 -17.62 -11.64
C PHE A 443 5.60 -17.58 -11.42
N SER A 444 6.13 -18.67 -10.91
CA SER A 444 7.57 -18.91 -10.82
C SER A 444 8.05 -19.47 -12.16
N MET A 445 9.17 -18.97 -12.65
CA MET A 445 9.79 -19.46 -13.87
C MET A 445 10.76 -20.62 -13.58
N PHE A 446 11.43 -20.59 -12.41
CA PHE A 446 12.22 -21.65 -11.81
C PHE A 446 12.42 -21.39 -10.31
#